data_8b2f531059fdacbee3834cf24d3e3e49
#
_entry.id   8b2f531059fdacbee3834cf24d3e3e49
#
_cell.length_a   1.000
_cell.length_b   1.000
_cell.length_c   1.000
_cell.angle_alpha   90.00
_cell.angle_beta   90.00
_cell.angle_gamma   90.00
#
_symmetry.space_group_name_H-M   'P 1'
#
loop_
_entity.id
_entity.type
_entity.pdbx_description
1 polymer ?
#
loop_
_entity_poly.entity_id
_entity_poly.type
_entity_poly.pdbx_seq_one_letter_code
_entity_poly.pdbx_strand_id
1 'polypeptide(L)'
;MSFEESMRELLESCPGARGAAIVDPDGIPVVVSPEDGSLEVLGAELAAILNDLSVAARELQHGQLEQCSVFAENAIIILTTIAAGYFLILVVSRDGLAGKGRFLSRLARARLYSEFV
;
A
#
# COMPACT_ATOMS: atom_id res chain seq x y z
N MET A 1 16.76 0.99 8.08
CA MET A 1 16.29 0.13 6.96
C MET A 1 15.84 1.03 5.80
N SER A 2 16.27 0.74 4.59
CA SER A 2 15.84 1.53 3.42
C SER A 2 14.42 1.16 3.01
N PHE A 3 13.78 2.04 2.24
CA PHE A 3 12.44 1.74 1.70
C PHE A 3 12.48 0.52 0.78
N GLU A 4 13.53 0.37 -0.01
CA GLU A 4 13.68 -0.78 -0.91
C GLU A 4 13.79 -2.09 -0.13
N GLU A 5 14.55 -2.10 0.95
CA GLU A 5 14.66 -3.28 1.83
C GLU A 5 13.33 -3.61 2.48
N SER A 6 12.59 -2.59 2.93
CA SER A 6 11.27 -2.79 3.54
C SER A 6 10.30 -3.43 2.56
N MET A 7 10.30 -2.97 1.31
CA MET A 7 9.41 -3.53 0.29
C MET A 7 9.81 -4.96 -0.09
N ARG A 8 11.10 -5.21 -0.21
CA ARG A 8 11.58 -6.57 -0.49
C ARG A 8 11.24 -7.53 0.64
N GLU A 9 11.45 -7.11 1.88
CA GLU A 9 11.10 -7.92 3.05
C GLU A 9 9.60 -8.22 3.10
N LEU A 10 8.77 -7.23 2.79
CA LEU A 10 7.32 -7.40 2.74
C LEU A 10 6.93 -8.46 1.71
N LEU A 11 7.51 -8.41 0.51
CA LEU A 11 7.25 -9.38 -0.55
C LEU A 11 7.69 -10.79 -0.15
N GLU A 12 8.85 -10.91 0.46
CA GLU A 12 9.39 -12.21 0.87
C GLU A 12 8.59 -12.84 2.00
N SER A 13 8.01 -12.02 2.85
CA SER A 13 7.28 -12.48 4.04
C SER A 13 5.82 -12.80 3.78
N CYS A 14 5.26 -12.36 2.65
CA CYS A 14 3.85 -12.54 2.33
C CYS A 14 3.68 -13.56 1.19
N PRO A 15 3.18 -14.78 1.49
CA PRO A 15 2.92 -15.75 0.42
C PRO A 15 1.93 -15.22 -0.61
N GLY A 16 2.30 -15.32 -1.88
CA GLY A 16 1.49 -14.85 -3.00
C GLY A 16 1.67 -13.37 -3.32
N ALA A 17 2.51 -12.65 -2.61
CA ALA A 17 2.80 -11.25 -2.92
C ALA A 17 3.50 -11.15 -4.27
N ARG A 18 3.03 -10.22 -5.11
CA ARG A 18 3.55 -10.01 -6.46
C ARG A 18 4.30 -8.70 -6.61
N GLY A 19 3.95 -7.70 -5.82
CA GLY A 19 4.59 -6.40 -5.91
C GLY A 19 4.21 -5.52 -4.73
N ALA A 20 5.08 -4.58 -4.41
CA ALA A 20 4.87 -3.59 -3.36
C ALA A 20 5.48 -2.25 -3.77
N ALA A 21 4.88 -1.17 -3.30
CA ALA A 21 5.35 0.18 -3.60
C ALA A 21 5.01 1.13 -2.47
N ILE A 22 5.80 2.18 -2.33
CA ILE A 22 5.44 3.35 -1.52
C ILE A 22 5.21 4.48 -2.51
N VAL A 23 4.08 5.18 -2.35
CA VAL A 23 3.63 6.22 -3.27
C VAL A 23 3.42 7.51 -2.49
N ASP A 24 3.81 8.65 -3.07
CA ASP A 24 3.63 9.94 -2.46
C ASP A 24 2.20 10.47 -2.64
N PRO A 25 1.85 11.61 -2.01
CA PRO A 25 0.49 12.15 -2.11
C PRO A 25 0.03 12.50 -3.53
N ASP A 26 0.97 12.73 -4.45
CA ASP A 26 0.65 13.07 -5.84
C ASP A 26 0.57 11.83 -6.75
N GLY A 27 0.74 10.65 -6.17
CA GLY A 27 0.68 9.40 -6.93
C GLY A 27 2.01 9.01 -7.58
N ILE A 28 3.11 9.65 -7.20
CA ILE A 28 4.43 9.36 -7.74
C ILE A 28 5.10 8.30 -6.86
N PRO A 29 5.52 7.15 -7.44
CA PRO A 29 6.18 6.12 -6.65
C PRO A 29 7.52 6.59 -6.10
N VAL A 30 7.74 6.35 -4.81
CA VAL A 30 9.02 6.58 -4.15
C VAL A 30 9.91 5.36 -4.33
N VAL A 31 9.32 4.18 -4.21
CA VAL A 31 10.01 2.90 -4.40
C VAL A 31 9.00 1.89 -4.91
N VAL A 32 9.45 1.01 -5.80
CA VAL A 32 8.63 -0.09 -6.35
C VAL A 32 9.48 -1.35 -6.33
N SER A 33 8.92 -2.46 -5.90
CA SER A 33 9.60 -3.76 -5.89
C SER A 33 8.63 -4.87 -6.30
N PRO A 34 8.93 -5.68 -7.31
CA PRO A 34 10.03 -5.52 -8.25
C PRO A 34 9.80 -4.33 -9.18
N GLU A 35 10.86 -3.85 -9.79
CA GLU A 35 10.77 -2.75 -10.74
C GLU A 35 10.14 -3.23 -12.05
N ASP A 36 8.83 -3.15 -12.14
CA ASP A 36 8.10 -3.32 -13.39
C ASP A 36 7.18 -2.11 -13.54
N GLY A 37 6.74 -1.82 -14.73
CA GLY A 37 5.98 -0.60 -14.98
C GLY A 37 4.54 -0.61 -14.44
N SER A 38 4.02 -1.73 -13.99
CA SER A 38 2.60 -1.84 -13.65
C SER A 38 2.21 -1.06 -12.40
N LEU A 39 2.98 -1.17 -11.32
CA LEU A 39 2.70 -0.43 -10.09
C LEU A 39 3.00 1.06 -10.23
N GLU A 40 3.96 1.42 -11.07
CA GLU A 40 4.26 2.83 -11.33
C GLU A 40 3.08 3.52 -12.02
N VAL A 41 2.46 2.86 -12.97
CA VAL A 41 1.32 3.40 -13.71
C VAL A 41 0.09 3.56 -12.81
N LEU A 42 -0.12 2.64 -11.87
CA LEU A 42 -1.31 2.63 -11.02
C LEU A 42 -1.24 3.66 -9.89
N GLY A 43 -0.06 4.17 -9.55
CA GLY A 43 0.13 5.04 -8.39
C GLY A 43 -0.81 6.25 -8.36
N ALA A 44 -0.90 6.99 -9.47
CA ALA A 44 -1.73 8.18 -9.54
C ALA A 44 -3.23 7.84 -9.41
N GLU A 45 -3.69 6.77 -10.06
CA GLU A 45 -5.08 6.34 -10.00
C GLU A 45 -5.46 5.89 -8.59
N LEU A 46 -4.61 5.10 -7.95
CA LEU A 46 -4.84 4.62 -6.60
C LEU A 46 -4.77 5.75 -5.58
N ALA A 47 -3.90 6.74 -5.79
CA ALA A 47 -3.83 7.91 -4.91
C ALA A 47 -5.14 8.70 -4.94
N ALA A 48 -5.74 8.90 -6.12
CA ALA A 48 -7.01 9.60 -6.25
C ALA A 48 -8.14 8.86 -5.52
N ILE A 49 -8.24 7.55 -5.71
CA ILE A 49 -9.24 6.71 -5.04
C ILE A 49 -9.06 6.75 -3.53
N LEU A 50 -7.83 6.62 -3.08
CA LEU A 50 -7.51 6.63 -1.65
C LEU A 50 -7.86 7.97 -1.02
N ASN A 51 -7.61 9.07 -1.73
CA ASN A 51 -7.98 10.40 -1.26
C ASN A 51 -9.50 10.53 -1.10
N ASP A 52 -10.28 10.06 -2.06
CA ASP A 52 -11.73 10.09 -1.99
C ASP A 52 -12.25 9.27 -0.80
N LEU A 53 -11.69 8.08 -0.57
CA LEU A 53 -12.05 7.26 0.58
C LEU A 53 -11.66 7.93 1.90
N SER A 54 -10.51 8.59 1.93
CA SER A 54 -10.05 9.31 3.12
C SER A 54 -10.97 10.47 3.48
N VAL A 55 -11.41 11.22 2.49
CA VAL A 55 -12.38 12.32 2.67
C VAL A 55 -13.69 11.77 3.23
N ALA A 56 -14.20 10.70 2.63
CA ALA A 56 -15.44 10.07 3.08
C ALA A 56 -15.36 9.58 4.52
N ALA A 57 -14.25 8.93 4.88
CA ALA A 57 -14.07 8.45 6.25
C ALA A 57 -14.10 9.57 7.27
N ARG A 58 -13.47 10.71 6.96
CA ARG A 58 -13.48 11.88 7.84
C ARG A 58 -14.85 12.54 7.92
N GLU A 59 -15.54 12.68 6.77
CA GLU A 59 -16.88 13.27 6.74
C GLU A 59 -17.89 12.45 7.52
N LEU A 60 -17.74 11.13 7.52
CA LEU A 60 -18.59 10.22 8.31
C LEU A 60 -18.16 10.15 9.78
N GLN A 61 -17.18 10.95 10.17
CA GLN A 61 -16.67 11.03 11.54
C GLN A 61 -16.05 9.72 12.03
N HIS A 62 -15.47 8.95 11.12
CA HIS A 62 -14.75 7.72 11.44
C HIS A 62 -13.24 7.92 11.58
N GLY A 63 -12.77 9.17 11.44
CA GLY A 63 -11.35 9.48 11.56
C GLY A 63 -10.59 9.23 10.26
N GLN A 64 -9.29 9.00 10.40
CA GLN A 64 -8.41 8.80 9.25
C GLN A 64 -8.55 7.40 8.67
N LEU A 65 -8.52 7.30 7.35
CA LEU A 65 -8.44 6.02 6.67
C LEU A 65 -7.10 5.37 6.99
N GLU A 66 -7.10 4.12 7.37
CA GLU A 66 -5.87 3.39 7.69
C GLU A 66 -5.49 2.38 6.60
N GLN A 67 -6.49 1.63 6.12
CA GLN A 67 -6.21 0.56 5.16
C GLN A 67 -7.48 0.19 4.40
N CYS A 68 -7.34 -0.18 3.13
CA CYS A 68 -8.42 -0.80 2.40
C CYS A 68 -7.88 -1.90 1.48
N SER A 69 -8.73 -2.87 1.18
CA SER A 69 -8.41 -3.97 0.28
C SER A 69 -9.38 -3.99 -0.89
N VAL A 70 -8.84 -4.15 -2.09
CA VAL A 70 -9.63 -4.25 -3.32
C VAL A 70 -9.48 -5.67 -3.85
N PHE A 71 -10.60 -6.40 -3.90
CA PHE A 71 -10.63 -7.77 -4.41
C PHE A 71 -11.02 -7.73 -5.89
N ALA A 72 -10.03 -7.88 -6.76
CA ALA A 72 -10.24 -8.02 -8.18
C ALA A 72 -10.22 -9.50 -8.56
N GLU A 73 -10.62 -9.81 -9.77
CA GLU A 73 -10.69 -11.22 -10.24
C GLU A 73 -9.34 -11.93 -10.12
N ASN A 74 -8.27 -11.26 -10.51
CA ASN A 74 -6.95 -11.88 -10.63
C ASN A 74 -5.93 -11.41 -9.59
N ALA A 75 -6.33 -10.52 -8.71
CA ALA A 75 -5.41 -10.00 -7.67
C ALA A 75 -6.18 -9.33 -6.55
N ILE A 76 -5.52 -9.19 -5.42
CA ILE A 76 -6.00 -8.40 -4.28
C ILE A 76 -5.01 -7.26 -4.10
N ILE A 77 -5.52 -6.04 -4.05
CA ILE A 77 -4.69 -4.84 -3.86
C ILE A 77 -4.95 -4.31 -2.46
N ILE A 78 -3.90 -4.22 -1.66
CA ILE A 78 -3.99 -3.73 -0.28
C ILE A 78 -3.33 -2.37 -0.22
N LEU A 79 -4.09 -1.36 0.18
CA LEU A 79 -3.62 0.02 0.32
C LEU A 79 -3.57 0.36 1.81
N THR A 80 -2.41 0.77 2.28
CA THR A 80 -2.20 1.12 3.68
C THR A 80 -1.61 2.52 3.76
N THR A 81 -2.32 3.43 4.42
CA THR A 81 -1.80 4.80 4.59
C THR A 81 -0.63 4.78 5.56
N ILE A 82 0.36 5.64 5.32
CA ILE A 82 1.51 5.77 6.21
C ILE A 82 1.37 7.07 7.01
N ALA A 83 1.73 8.18 6.42
CA ALA A 83 1.63 9.50 7.03
C ALA A 83 1.75 10.56 5.94
N ALA A 84 1.22 11.76 6.16
CA ALA A 84 1.37 12.92 5.26
C ALA A 84 0.93 12.64 3.82
N GLY A 85 -0.04 11.75 3.62
CA GLY A 85 -0.55 11.40 2.30
C GLY A 85 0.24 10.30 1.58
N TYR A 86 1.34 9.83 2.13
CA TYR A 86 2.06 8.68 1.60
C TYR A 86 1.32 7.39 1.91
N PHE A 87 1.39 6.44 1.00
CA PHE A 87 0.73 5.16 1.21
C PHE A 87 1.53 4.00 0.61
N LEU A 88 1.23 2.81 1.12
CA LEU A 88 1.85 1.55 0.72
C LEU A 88 0.87 0.76 -0.12
N ILE A 89 1.33 0.23 -1.24
CA ILE A 89 0.58 -0.71 -2.08
C ILE A 89 1.21 -2.08 -1.91
N LEU A 90 0.38 -3.10 -1.68
CA LEU A 90 0.80 -4.50 -1.76
C LEU A 90 -0.17 -5.23 -2.67
N VAL A 91 0.36 -5.89 -3.70
CA VAL A 91 -0.45 -6.69 -4.62
C VAL A 91 -0.22 -8.17 -4.30
N VAL A 92 -1.30 -8.89 -4.06
CA VAL A 92 -1.26 -10.30 -3.68
C VAL A 92 -2.09 -11.10 -4.68
N SER A 93 -1.64 -12.29 -5.04
CA SER A 93 -2.42 -13.17 -5.90
C SER A 93 -3.70 -13.64 -5.20
N ARG A 94 -4.72 -14.01 -5.97
CA ARG A 94 -6.01 -14.46 -5.40
C ARG A 94 -5.90 -15.68 -4.50
N ASP A 95 -4.93 -16.53 -4.75
CA ASP A 95 -4.64 -17.72 -3.93
C ASP A 95 -3.60 -17.46 -2.83
N GLY A 96 -3.16 -16.20 -2.70
CA GLY A 96 -2.24 -15.82 -1.64
C GLY A 96 -2.95 -15.55 -0.32
N LEU A 97 -2.18 -15.12 0.68
CA LEU A 97 -2.69 -14.87 2.04
C LEU A 97 -2.95 -13.38 2.26
N ALA A 98 -4.11 -12.91 1.80
CA ALA A 98 -4.49 -11.49 1.93
C ALA A 98 -4.51 -11.01 3.38
N GLY A 99 -4.98 -11.83 4.30
CA GLY A 99 -5.00 -11.48 5.73
C GLY A 99 -3.60 -11.23 6.28
N LYS A 100 -2.64 -12.07 5.90
CA LYS A 100 -1.24 -11.87 6.26
C LYS A 100 -0.68 -10.62 5.60
N GLY A 101 -1.04 -10.38 4.34
CA GLY A 101 -0.66 -9.16 3.63
C GLY A 101 -1.14 -7.90 4.33
N ARG A 102 -2.37 -7.87 4.79
CA ARG A 102 -2.91 -6.74 5.55
C ARG A 102 -2.15 -6.53 6.86
N PHE A 103 -1.87 -7.60 7.59
CA PHE A 103 -1.12 -7.52 8.84
C PHE A 103 0.32 -7.02 8.61
N LEU A 104 1.02 -7.60 7.63
CA LEU A 104 2.40 -7.23 7.32
C LEU A 104 2.50 -5.79 6.80
N SER A 105 1.49 -5.34 6.05
CA SER A 105 1.44 -3.94 5.58
C SER A 105 1.27 -2.97 6.76
N ARG A 106 0.43 -3.30 7.73
CA ARG A 106 0.29 -2.47 8.94
C ARG A 106 1.58 -2.47 9.76
N LEU A 107 2.27 -3.60 9.83
CA LEU A 107 3.55 -3.68 10.51
C LEU A 107 4.62 -2.83 9.81
N ALA A 108 4.67 -2.90 8.48
CA ALA A 108 5.56 -2.06 7.69
C ALA A 108 5.26 -0.58 7.89
N ARG A 109 3.97 -0.21 7.90
CA ARG A 109 3.55 1.16 8.20
C ARG A 109 4.12 1.66 9.54
N ALA A 110 3.98 0.84 10.56
CA ALA A 110 4.47 1.21 11.90
C ALA A 110 5.99 1.44 11.90
N ARG A 111 6.73 0.62 11.19
CA ARG A 111 8.19 0.73 11.08
C ARG A 111 8.63 1.93 10.27
N LEU A 112 7.85 2.28 9.24
CA LEU A 112 8.20 3.37 8.32
C LEU A 112 7.68 4.73 8.78
N TYR A 113 6.77 4.76 9.73
CA TYR A 113 6.05 5.98 10.12
C TYR A 113 7.01 7.14 10.43
N SER A 114 8.07 6.90 11.18
CA SER A 114 9.02 7.93 11.59
C SER A 114 9.77 8.57 10.41
N GLU A 115 9.84 7.89 9.27
CA GLU A 115 10.50 8.42 8.08
C GLU A 115 9.67 9.51 7.37
N PHE A 116 8.38 9.62 7.72
CA PHE A 116 7.42 10.51 7.04
C PHE A 116 6.87 11.61 7.95
N VAL A 117 7.32 11.68 9.19
CA VAL A 117 6.85 12.69 10.15
C VAL A 117 8.00 13.50 10.77
#